data_ecfc31132bb347c07cf45cbfc5d8d5e7
#
_entry.id   ecfc31132bb347c07cf45cbfc5d8d5e7
#
_cell.length_a   1.000
_cell.length_b   1.000
_cell.length_c   1.000
_cell.angle_alpha   90.00
_cell.angle_beta   90.00
_cell.angle_gamma   90.00
#
_symmetry.space_group_name_H-M   'P 1'
#
loop_
_entity.id
_entity.type
_entity.pdbx_description
1 polymer ?
#
loop_
_entity_poly.entity_id
_entity_poly.type
_entity_poly.pdbx_seq_one_letter_code
_entity_poly.pdbx_strand_id
1 'polypeptide(L)'
;MDAIGQLTGGVAHDFNNMLTVITGTIEIIQEGLADRPQFAAIAQLIDDAAARGAEITSQLLTFARRQPLEPREIDVNALVIETAKLLKPILGEHIEIVTRLADDAWSAMADPSQLSSAIVNLAVNARDAMPDGGRLTLETANRELDGVRSTGDGDVMRGAFVMIAVADTGHGIPADIRERVFEPFFTTKGVGRGTGLGLSMVYGFARQTGGTVAIESEEGQGTVMRLFLPRSEGEAATRTAPAQAPAAARGHETILVVEDDPLVQGYVIAQLGGLGYRTLVAGDGAAALALVDQGASFDLLFTDIIMPGGMNGRELAEAVRLRRPGMRVLYTSGYTDNTIVHEGHLDPGVALLQKPYRKSELSQKIREVLAGESAA
;
A
#
# COMPACT_ATOMS: atom_id res chain seq x y z
N MET A 1 4.87 -21.75 -11.38
CA MET A 1 4.75 -20.60 -10.45
C MET A 1 3.39 -19.93 -10.50
N ASP A 2 2.65 -20.00 -11.60
CA ASP A 2 1.32 -19.35 -11.74
C ASP A 2 0.22 -19.91 -10.82
N ALA A 3 0.28 -21.22 -10.48
CA ALA A 3 -0.70 -21.83 -9.58
C ALA A 3 -0.60 -21.33 -8.13
N ILE A 4 0.61 -20.99 -7.66
CA ILE A 4 0.84 -20.42 -6.32
C ILE A 4 0.32 -18.97 -6.27
N GLY A 5 0.50 -18.21 -7.35
CA GLY A 5 0.02 -16.83 -7.45
C GLY A 5 -1.51 -16.72 -7.41
N GLN A 6 -2.23 -17.59 -8.15
CA GLN A 6 -3.69 -17.61 -8.14
C GLN A 6 -4.28 -18.07 -6.81
N LEU A 7 -3.73 -19.11 -6.18
CA LEU A 7 -4.16 -19.57 -4.86
C LEU A 7 -3.91 -18.51 -3.77
N THR A 8 -2.74 -17.86 -3.80
CA THR A 8 -2.40 -16.82 -2.83
C THR A 8 -3.29 -15.57 -2.99
N GLY A 9 -3.68 -15.23 -4.23
CA GLY A 9 -4.58 -14.10 -4.50
C GLY A 9 -5.98 -14.29 -3.91
N GLY A 10 -6.60 -15.46 -4.11
CA GLY A 10 -7.93 -15.77 -3.54
C GLY A 10 -7.91 -15.82 -2.02
N VAL A 11 -6.93 -16.50 -1.44
CA VAL A 11 -6.78 -16.60 0.03
C VAL A 11 -6.57 -15.20 0.64
N ALA A 12 -5.75 -14.36 0.02
CA ALA A 12 -5.50 -13.02 0.55
C ALA A 12 -6.69 -12.07 0.43
N HIS A 13 -7.53 -12.23 -0.60
CA HIS A 13 -8.81 -11.52 -0.70
C HIS A 13 -9.71 -11.85 0.50
N ASP A 14 -9.86 -13.14 0.82
CA ASP A 14 -10.67 -13.59 1.95
C ASP A 14 -10.11 -13.09 3.30
N PHE A 15 -8.77 -13.09 3.46
CA PHE A 15 -8.13 -12.50 4.63
C PHE A 15 -8.40 -10.99 4.75
N ASN A 16 -8.32 -10.23 3.64
CA ASN A 16 -8.60 -8.80 3.66
C ASN A 16 -10.06 -8.49 4.01
N ASN A 17 -11.00 -9.31 3.55
CA ASN A 17 -12.40 -9.20 3.93
C ASN A 17 -12.59 -9.40 5.44
N MET A 18 -12.00 -10.47 6.01
CA MET A 18 -12.03 -10.71 7.46
C MET A 18 -11.40 -9.54 8.25
N LEU A 19 -10.25 -9.05 7.81
CA LEU A 19 -9.56 -7.93 8.47
C LEU A 19 -10.36 -6.64 8.39
N THR A 20 -11.04 -6.37 7.27
CA THR A 20 -11.94 -5.21 7.11
C THR A 20 -13.05 -5.24 8.14
N VAL A 21 -13.67 -6.41 8.34
CA VAL A 21 -14.73 -6.60 9.35
C VAL A 21 -14.19 -6.46 10.77
N ILE A 22 -13.03 -7.06 11.06
CA ILE A 22 -12.40 -6.98 12.40
C ILE A 22 -12.05 -5.53 12.74
N THR A 23 -11.33 -4.83 11.86
CA THR A 23 -10.91 -3.43 12.06
C THR A 23 -12.14 -2.54 12.27
N GLY A 24 -13.15 -2.68 11.42
CA GLY A 24 -14.33 -1.85 11.51
C GLY A 24 -15.21 -2.14 12.73
N THR A 25 -15.30 -3.39 13.14
CA THR A 25 -16.06 -3.76 14.37
C THR A 25 -15.34 -3.21 15.60
N ILE A 26 -14.02 -3.25 15.63
CA ILE A 26 -13.22 -2.68 16.72
C ILE A 26 -13.38 -1.17 16.81
N GLU A 27 -13.41 -0.44 15.70
CA GLU A 27 -13.67 1.02 15.69
C GLU A 27 -15.04 1.34 16.36
N ILE A 28 -16.10 0.57 16.05
CA ILE A 28 -17.42 0.73 16.67
C ILE A 28 -17.37 0.44 18.18
N ILE A 29 -16.64 -0.61 18.57
CA ILE A 29 -16.45 -0.97 19.98
C ILE A 29 -15.67 0.13 20.72
N GLN A 30 -14.62 0.66 20.14
CA GLN A 30 -13.81 1.76 20.73
C GLN A 30 -14.64 3.02 20.95
N GLU A 31 -15.51 3.41 19.98
CA GLU A 31 -16.45 4.53 20.12
C GLU A 31 -17.40 4.31 21.32
N GLY A 32 -17.85 3.07 21.57
CA GLY A 32 -18.75 2.72 22.66
C GLY A 32 -18.09 2.51 24.03
N LEU A 33 -16.77 2.36 24.08
CA LEU A 33 -16.00 2.05 25.29
C LEU A 33 -15.16 3.22 25.83
N ALA A 34 -15.38 4.45 25.35
CA ALA A 34 -14.62 5.65 25.76
C ALA A 34 -14.56 5.82 27.30
N ASP A 35 -15.60 5.43 28.02
CA ASP A 35 -15.71 5.51 29.48
C ASP A 35 -15.15 4.27 30.23
N ARG A 36 -14.58 3.30 29.53
CA ARG A 36 -14.10 2.02 30.09
C ARG A 36 -12.67 1.69 29.65
N PRO A 37 -11.65 2.31 30.24
CA PRO A 37 -10.26 2.26 29.77
C PRO A 37 -9.66 0.84 29.70
N GLN A 38 -10.10 -0.08 30.57
CA GLN A 38 -9.66 -1.48 30.54
C GLN A 38 -10.11 -2.23 29.28
N PHE A 39 -11.32 -1.94 28.76
CA PHE A 39 -11.83 -2.54 27.53
C PHE A 39 -11.29 -1.81 26.29
N ALA A 40 -11.05 -0.50 26.38
CA ALA A 40 -10.41 0.27 25.32
C ALA A 40 -8.99 -0.27 25.03
N ALA A 41 -8.22 -0.64 26.06
CA ALA A 41 -6.90 -1.26 25.89
C ALA A 41 -6.97 -2.64 25.18
N ILE A 42 -7.98 -3.45 25.49
CA ILE A 42 -8.19 -4.74 24.82
C ILE A 42 -8.59 -4.52 23.35
N ALA A 43 -9.51 -3.59 23.09
CA ALA A 43 -9.90 -3.23 21.73
C ALA A 43 -8.71 -2.73 20.90
N GLN A 44 -7.80 -1.92 21.50
CA GLN A 44 -6.58 -1.48 20.84
C GLN A 44 -5.65 -2.66 20.48
N LEU A 45 -5.50 -3.65 21.36
CA LEU A 45 -4.71 -4.85 21.07
C LEU A 45 -5.28 -5.66 19.90
N ILE A 46 -6.59 -5.71 19.74
CA ILE A 46 -7.21 -6.39 18.59
C ILE A 46 -7.03 -5.57 17.32
N ASP A 47 -7.17 -4.25 17.37
CA ASP A 47 -6.90 -3.34 16.23
C ASP A 47 -5.45 -3.48 15.75
N ASP A 48 -4.49 -3.46 16.67
CA ASP A 48 -3.07 -3.65 16.37
C ASP A 48 -2.79 -5.04 15.76
N ALA A 49 -3.51 -6.08 16.19
CA ALA A 49 -3.38 -7.42 15.63
C ALA A 49 -3.98 -7.50 14.22
N ALA A 50 -5.12 -6.87 13.98
CA ALA A 50 -5.76 -6.80 12.66
C ALA A 50 -4.88 -6.01 11.67
N ALA A 51 -4.33 -4.87 12.08
CA ALA A 51 -3.41 -4.07 11.28
C ALA A 51 -2.16 -4.87 10.88
N ARG A 52 -1.58 -5.65 11.82
CA ARG A 52 -0.46 -6.55 11.50
C ARG A 52 -0.86 -7.67 10.54
N GLY A 53 -2.05 -8.21 10.67
CA GLY A 53 -2.59 -9.21 9.74
C GLY A 53 -2.72 -8.65 8.32
N ALA A 54 -3.23 -7.43 8.18
CA ALA A 54 -3.34 -6.73 6.89
C ALA A 54 -1.97 -6.49 6.25
N GLU A 55 -0.98 -6.08 7.05
CA GLU A 55 0.40 -5.89 6.59
C GLU A 55 1.01 -7.20 6.07
N ILE A 56 0.86 -8.31 6.81
CA ILE A 56 1.35 -9.63 6.39
C ILE A 56 0.65 -10.09 5.10
N THR A 57 -0.66 -9.89 5.00
CA THR A 57 -1.43 -10.26 3.80
C THR A 57 -0.97 -9.45 2.58
N SER A 58 -0.76 -8.14 2.76
CA SER A 58 -0.20 -7.25 1.73
C SER A 58 1.18 -7.71 1.27
N GLN A 59 2.07 -8.07 2.21
CA GLN A 59 3.41 -8.57 1.92
C GLN A 59 3.38 -9.91 1.17
N LEU A 60 2.49 -10.84 1.56
CA LEU A 60 2.30 -12.12 0.88
C LEU A 60 1.80 -11.93 -0.56
N LEU A 61 0.87 -11.00 -0.78
CA LEU A 61 0.35 -10.68 -2.11
C LEU A 61 1.43 -10.06 -3.01
N THR A 62 2.20 -9.13 -2.49
CA THR A 62 3.32 -8.50 -3.22
C THR A 62 4.36 -9.55 -3.61
N PHE A 63 4.62 -10.57 -2.76
CA PHE A 63 5.50 -11.67 -3.07
C PHE A 63 4.91 -12.64 -4.11
N ALA A 64 3.62 -12.98 -4.00
CA ALA A 64 2.96 -13.97 -4.86
C ALA A 64 2.70 -13.46 -6.28
N ARG A 65 2.64 -12.15 -6.48
CA ARG A 65 2.40 -11.52 -7.78
C ARG A 65 3.62 -10.72 -8.21
N ARG A 66 4.02 -10.91 -9.47
CA ARG A 66 4.75 -9.90 -10.22
C ARG A 66 3.75 -8.77 -10.48
N GLN A 67 3.55 -7.85 -9.53
CA GLN A 67 2.83 -6.62 -9.86
C GLN A 67 3.55 -5.96 -11.03
N PRO A 68 2.89 -5.66 -12.15
CA PRO A 68 3.52 -4.83 -13.17
C PRO A 68 3.90 -3.53 -12.48
N LEU A 69 5.21 -3.21 -12.51
CA LEU A 69 5.70 -1.91 -12.04
C LEU A 69 5.08 -0.83 -12.92
N GLU A 70 4.73 0.29 -12.34
CA GLU A 70 4.43 1.54 -13.04
C GLU A 70 5.68 2.45 -13.04
N PRO A 71 6.71 2.11 -13.85
CA PRO A 71 7.92 2.90 -13.84
C PRO A 71 7.62 4.25 -14.47
N ARG A 72 7.90 5.28 -13.71
CA ARG A 72 7.86 6.66 -14.17
C ARG A 72 9.16 7.37 -13.79
N GLU A 73 9.43 8.46 -14.46
CA GLU A 73 10.51 9.31 -14.06
C GLU A 73 10.21 9.96 -12.71
N ILE A 74 11.12 9.81 -11.77
CA ILE A 74 10.97 10.30 -10.40
C ILE A 74 12.16 11.17 -9.99
N ASP A 75 11.86 12.23 -9.25
CA ASP A 75 12.84 12.95 -8.43
C ASP A 75 13.09 12.13 -7.16
N VAL A 76 14.26 11.48 -7.12
CA VAL A 76 14.65 10.59 -6.03
C VAL A 76 14.79 11.36 -4.71
N ASN A 77 15.30 12.59 -4.73
CA ASN A 77 15.46 13.41 -3.54
C ASN A 77 14.11 13.82 -2.95
N ALA A 78 13.17 14.25 -3.78
CA ALA A 78 11.83 14.60 -3.35
C ALA A 78 11.13 13.40 -2.68
N LEU A 79 11.22 12.21 -3.28
CA LEU A 79 10.63 10.98 -2.75
C LEU A 79 11.29 10.56 -1.43
N VAL A 80 12.62 10.63 -1.31
CA VAL A 80 13.33 10.30 -0.06
C VAL A 80 12.93 11.26 1.06
N ILE A 81 12.80 12.56 0.78
CA ILE A 81 12.34 13.56 1.77
C ILE A 81 10.91 13.24 2.23
N GLU A 82 10.01 12.93 1.31
CA GLU A 82 8.62 12.59 1.65
C GLU A 82 8.56 11.32 2.49
N THR A 83 9.28 10.27 2.07
CA THR A 83 9.35 9.01 2.81
C THR A 83 9.96 9.23 4.20
N ALA A 84 11.01 10.04 4.35
CA ALA A 84 11.62 10.35 5.65
C ALA A 84 10.63 10.97 6.65
N LYS A 85 9.69 11.80 6.17
CA LYS A 85 8.61 12.35 7.03
C LYS A 85 7.67 11.26 7.54
N LEU A 86 7.36 10.28 6.70
CA LEU A 86 6.51 9.14 7.06
C LEU A 86 7.22 8.17 8.03
N LEU A 87 8.55 8.08 7.97
CA LEU A 87 9.32 7.20 8.86
C LEU A 87 9.36 7.67 10.31
N LYS A 88 9.24 8.96 10.58
CA LYS A 88 9.36 9.51 11.94
C LYS A 88 8.39 8.88 12.96
N PRO A 89 7.07 8.77 12.70
CA PRO A 89 6.16 8.08 13.61
C PRO A 89 6.37 6.56 13.67
N ILE A 90 6.92 5.93 12.60
CA ILE A 90 7.13 4.49 12.51
C ILE A 90 8.34 4.04 13.33
N LEU A 91 9.42 4.84 13.31
CA LEU A 91 10.68 4.50 13.97
C LEU A 91 10.72 4.89 15.44
N GLY A 92 9.85 5.85 15.84
CA GLY A 92 9.84 6.38 17.20
C GLY A 92 10.93 7.45 17.47
N GLU A 93 10.81 8.13 18.61
CA GLU A 93 11.69 9.27 18.97
C GLU A 93 13.13 8.86 19.33
N HIS A 94 13.37 7.60 19.61
CA HIS A 94 14.70 7.08 19.98
C HIS A 94 15.64 6.86 18.79
N ILE A 95 15.15 7.01 17.55
CA ILE A 95 15.96 6.91 16.33
C ILE A 95 16.05 8.28 15.64
N GLU A 96 17.27 8.78 15.52
CA GLU A 96 17.57 9.99 14.77
C GLU A 96 17.55 9.69 13.26
N ILE A 97 16.73 10.41 12.49
CA ILE A 97 16.70 10.31 11.02
C ILE A 97 17.50 11.45 10.42
N VAL A 98 18.54 11.12 9.66
CA VAL A 98 19.42 12.07 8.95
C VAL A 98 19.31 11.85 7.45
N THR A 99 19.14 12.92 6.68
CA THR A 99 19.15 12.88 5.21
C THR A 99 20.41 13.55 4.67
N ARG A 100 21.11 12.89 3.74
CA ARG A 100 22.29 13.39 3.03
C ARG A 100 22.07 13.22 1.54
N LEU A 101 21.46 14.21 0.92
CA LEU A 101 21.04 14.15 -0.46
C LEU A 101 22.02 14.88 -1.36
N ALA A 102 22.38 14.26 -2.49
CA ALA A 102 23.20 14.93 -3.49
C ALA A 102 22.39 16.03 -4.19
N ASP A 103 22.95 17.25 -4.27
CA ASP A 103 22.27 18.40 -4.89
C ASP A 103 21.99 18.17 -6.39
N ASP A 104 22.81 17.35 -7.05
CA ASP A 104 22.75 17.00 -8.46
C ASP A 104 22.24 15.58 -8.74
N ALA A 105 21.44 15.01 -7.82
CA ALA A 105 20.90 13.67 -7.99
C ALA A 105 20.12 13.56 -9.30
N TRP A 106 20.43 12.54 -10.09
CA TRP A 106 19.72 12.26 -11.33
C TRP A 106 18.30 11.76 -11.04
N SER A 107 17.41 11.94 -12.01
CA SER A 107 16.11 11.26 -12.02
C SER A 107 16.31 9.77 -12.25
N ALA A 108 15.44 8.94 -11.66
CA ALA A 108 15.41 7.50 -11.87
C ALA A 108 14.09 7.08 -12.53
N MET A 109 14.14 6.00 -13.31
CA MET A 109 12.95 5.34 -13.83
C MET A 109 12.53 4.25 -12.85
N ALA A 110 11.52 4.51 -12.03
CA ALA A 110 11.03 3.56 -11.03
C ALA A 110 9.56 3.81 -10.66
N ASP A 111 8.92 2.82 -10.05
CA ASP A 111 7.61 2.98 -9.41
C ASP A 111 7.80 3.67 -8.04
N PRO A 112 7.24 4.88 -7.83
CA PRO A 112 7.46 5.64 -6.60
C PRO A 112 6.88 4.98 -5.36
N SER A 113 5.76 4.27 -5.49
CA SER A 113 5.10 3.59 -4.38
C SER A 113 5.92 2.39 -3.91
N GLN A 114 6.46 1.62 -4.86
CA GLN A 114 7.34 0.50 -4.58
C GLN A 114 8.69 0.95 -4.02
N LEU A 115 9.24 2.07 -4.52
CA LEU A 115 10.47 2.64 -3.98
C LEU A 115 10.27 3.14 -2.54
N SER A 116 9.18 3.86 -2.25
CA SER A 116 8.83 4.25 -0.87
C SER A 116 8.70 3.03 0.03
N SER A 117 8.00 1.99 -0.42
CA SER A 117 7.84 0.73 0.33
C SER A 117 9.19 0.04 0.59
N ALA A 118 10.10 0.04 -0.39
CA ALA A 118 11.44 -0.50 -0.23
C ALA A 118 12.23 0.26 0.84
N ILE A 119 12.20 1.61 0.84
CA ILE A 119 12.85 2.44 1.86
C ILE A 119 12.25 2.19 3.24
N VAL A 120 10.91 2.10 3.35
CA VAL A 120 10.23 1.79 4.62
C VAL A 120 10.65 0.41 5.15
N ASN A 121 10.69 -0.62 4.30
CA ASN A 121 11.14 -1.95 4.69
C ASN A 121 12.59 -1.95 5.22
N LEU A 122 13.48 -1.22 4.58
CA LEU A 122 14.87 -1.06 5.04
C LEU A 122 14.93 -0.32 6.38
N ALA A 123 14.14 0.74 6.54
CA ALA A 123 14.09 1.53 7.76
C ALA A 123 13.51 0.76 8.96
N VAL A 124 12.47 -0.06 8.74
CA VAL A 124 11.90 -0.94 9.78
C VAL A 124 12.91 -2.01 10.20
N ASN A 125 13.66 -2.58 9.26
CA ASN A 125 14.73 -3.52 9.61
C ASN A 125 15.86 -2.83 10.39
N ALA A 126 16.23 -1.61 10.03
CA ALA A 126 17.18 -0.78 10.77
C ALA A 126 16.72 -0.50 12.20
N ARG A 127 15.44 -0.13 12.39
CA ARG A 127 14.84 0.05 13.72
C ARG A 127 14.99 -1.20 14.59
N ASP A 128 14.63 -2.35 14.01
CA ASP A 128 14.68 -3.62 14.74
C ASP A 128 16.13 -4.02 15.10
N ALA A 129 17.12 -3.51 14.35
CA ALA A 129 18.55 -3.68 14.67
C ALA A 129 19.07 -2.65 15.70
N MET A 130 18.26 -1.64 16.07
CA MET A 130 18.59 -0.56 17.00
C MET A 130 17.63 -0.51 18.20
N PRO A 131 17.48 -1.56 19.01
CA PRO A 131 16.50 -1.62 20.10
C PRO A 131 16.70 -0.53 21.17
N ASP A 132 17.94 -0.10 21.37
CA ASP A 132 18.31 0.93 22.35
C ASP A 132 18.38 2.34 21.73
N GLY A 133 17.88 2.50 20.49
CA GLY A 133 17.98 3.72 19.71
C GLY A 133 19.24 3.78 18.85
N GLY A 134 19.35 4.85 18.07
CA GLY A 134 20.47 5.02 17.14
C GLY A 134 20.19 6.06 16.05
N ARG A 135 20.89 5.91 14.93
CA ARG A 135 20.75 6.81 13.78
C ARG A 135 20.48 6.03 12.52
N LEU A 136 19.45 6.49 11.80
CA LEU A 136 19.16 6.07 10.43
C LEU A 136 19.57 7.20 9.47
N THR A 137 20.46 6.91 8.55
CA THR A 137 20.88 7.88 7.52
C THR A 137 20.37 7.45 6.16
N LEU A 138 19.68 8.36 5.46
CA LEU A 138 19.23 8.21 4.09
C LEU A 138 20.12 9.07 3.20
N GLU A 139 20.79 8.46 2.23
CA GLU A 139 21.72 9.16 1.33
C GLU A 139 21.33 8.93 -0.13
N THR A 140 21.53 9.95 -0.97
CA THR A 140 21.44 9.82 -2.42
C THR A 140 22.76 10.20 -3.08
N ALA A 141 23.11 9.52 -4.15
CA ALA A 141 24.30 9.86 -4.95
C ALA A 141 24.18 9.31 -6.37
N ASN A 142 24.82 9.99 -7.31
CA ASN A 142 25.00 9.46 -8.66
C ASN A 142 26.17 8.46 -8.70
N ARG A 143 26.01 7.37 -9.41
CA ARG A 143 27.05 6.35 -9.57
C ARG A 143 27.12 5.87 -11.02
N GLU A 144 28.32 5.83 -11.55
CA GLU A 144 28.63 5.09 -12.77
C GLU A 144 29.22 3.73 -12.36
N LEU A 145 28.56 2.65 -12.74
CA LEU A 145 28.98 1.29 -12.44
C LEU A 145 29.66 0.72 -13.68
N ASP A 146 30.90 0.27 -13.53
CA ASP A 146 31.63 -0.44 -14.57
C ASP A 146 32.04 -1.83 -14.07
N GLY A 147 31.13 -2.77 -14.21
CA GLY A 147 31.41 -4.15 -13.88
C GLY A 147 31.21 -4.54 -12.42
N VAL A 148 30.35 -3.82 -11.68
CA VAL A 148 29.98 -4.19 -10.30
C VAL A 148 29.10 -5.45 -10.33
N ARG A 149 29.49 -6.51 -9.60
CA ARG A 149 28.67 -7.72 -9.45
C ARG A 149 27.49 -7.45 -8.53
N SER A 150 26.31 -7.81 -9.01
CA SER A 150 25.08 -7.82 -8.20
C SER A 150 25.20 -8.86 -7.08
N THR A 151 24.71 -8.54 -5.91
CA THR A 151 24.56 -9.51 -4.81
C THR A 151 23.51 -10.55 -5.21
N GLY A 152 23.85 -11.84 -5.17
CA GLY A 152 22.95 -12.97 -5.40
C GLY A 152 23.13 -13.66 -6.76
N ASP A 153 22.96 -12.99 -7.90
CA ASP A 153 22.96 -13.63 -9.23
C ASP A 153 24.29 -13.50 -9.99
N GLY A 154 25.23 -12.73 -9.45
CA GLY A 154 26.55 -12.51 -10.09
C GLY A 154 26.50 -11.70 -11.38
N ASP A 155 25.35 -11.10 -11.75
CA ASP A 155 25.20 -10.25 -12.90
C ASP A 155 26.09 -9.01 -12.78
N VAL A 156 26.71 -8.63 -13.90
CA VAL A 156 27.60 -7.48 -13.98
C VAL A 156 26.80 -6.26 -14.42
N MET A 157 26.64 -5.29 -13.51
CA MET A 157 25.95 -4.03 -13.77
C MET A 157 26.90 -3.02 -14.42
N ARG A 158 26.43 -2.35 -15.46
CA ARG A 158 27.15 -1.28 -16.15
C ARG A 158 26.18 -0.15 -16.51
N GLY A 159 26.65 1.10 -16.39
CA GLY A 159 25.88 2.28 -16.76
C GLY A 159 25.74 3.28 -15.61
N ALA A 160 24.88 4.29 -15.83
CA ALA A 160 24.59 5.36 -14.88
C ALA A 160 23.41 4.97 -13.99
N PHE A 161 23.60 5.07 -12.67
CA PHE A 161 22.62 4.73 -11.66
C PHE A 161 22.48 5.84 -10.63
N VAL A 162 21.28 6.02 -10.12
CA VAL A 162 21.04 6.77 -8.87
C VAL A 162 21.11 5.77 -7.73
N MET A 163 21.96 6.05 -6.76
CA MET A 163 22.10 5.25 -5.55
C MET A 163 21.29 5.88 -4.42
N ILE A 164 20.51 5.07 -3.74
CA ILE A 164 19.87 5.40 -2.46
C ILE A 164 20.49 4.48 -1.41
N ALA A 165 21.12 5.05 -0.38
CA ALA A 165 21.65 4.29 0.74
C ALA A 165 20.78 4.50 1.99
N VAL A 166 20.49 3.40 2.68
CA VAL A 166 19.87 3.37 4.01
C VAL A 166 20.89 2.77 4.97
N ALA A 167 21.42 3.60 5.84
CA ALA A 167 22.48 3.21 6.79
C ALA A 167 21.98 3.33 8.22
N ASP A 168 22.17 2.29 9.01
CA ASP A 168 21.86 2.23 10.44
C ASP A 168 23.12 2.06 11.29
N THR A 169 23.01 2.40 12.57
CA THR A 169 24.04 2.19 13.60
C THR A 169 23.70 1.01 14.51
N GLY A 170 22.94 0.03 14.02
CA GLY A 170 22.49 -1.12 14.77
C GLY A 170 23.55 -2.21 14.97
N HIS A 171 23.09 -3.39 15.38
CA HIS A 171 23.98 -4.53 15.67
C HIS A 171 24.63 -5.17 14.43
N GLY A 172 24.27 -4.74 13.21
CA GLY A 172 24.82 -5.30 11.99
C GLY A 172 24.36 -6.72 11.68
N ILE A 173 24.95 -7.31 10.63
CA ILE A 173 24.60 -8.64 10.11
C ILE A 173 25.88 -9.50 10.06
N PRO A 174 25.89 -10.67 10.72
CA PRO A 174 26.99 -11.61 10.65
C PRO A 174 27.32 -12.03 9.20
N ALA A 175 28.61 -12.26 8.92
CA ALA A 175 29.08 -12.51 7.57
C ALA A 175 28.52 -13.81 6.94
N ASP A 176 28.26 -14.82 7.76
CA ASP A 176 27.78 -16.15 7.39
C ASP A 176 26.33 -16.16 6.87
N ILE A 177 25.53 -15.15 7.27
CA ILE A 177 24.12 -15.04 6.84
C ILE A 177 23.90 -13.91 5.83
N ARG A 178 24.90 -13.07 5.54
CA ARG A 178 24.76 -11.86 4.72
C ARG A 178 24.25 -12.11 3.30
N GLU A 179 24.61 -13.21 2.68
CA GLU A 179 24.09 -13.58 1.36
C GLU A 179 22.66 -14.12 1.44
N ARG A 180 22.28 -14.72 2.57
CA ARG A 180 20.98 -15.33 2.77
C ARG A 180 19.87 -14.38 3.17
N VAL A 181 20.19 -13.16 3.59
CA VAL A 181 19.19 -12.17 4.05
C VAL A 181 18.20 -11.77 2.94
N PHE A 182 18.52 -12.02 1.67
CA PHE A 182 17.65 -11.78 0.54
C PHE A 182 16.80 -13.02 0.15
N GLU A 183 17.04 -14.19 0.78
CA GLU A 183 16.21 -15.38 0.57
C GLU A 183 14.80 -15.12 1.13
N PRO A 184 13.74 -15.44 0.38
CA PRO A 184 12.37 -15.33 0.90
C PRO A 184 12.19 -16.18 2.17
N PHE A 185 11.47 -15.61 3.15
CA PHE A 185 11.19 -16.22 4.45
C PHE A 185 12.40 -16.38 5.37
N PHE A 186 13.59 -15.96 4.96
CA PHE A 186 14.76 -15.98 5.85
C PHE A 186 14.63 -14.87 6.91
N THR A 187 14.72 -15.27 8.19
CA THR A 187 14.67 -14.34 9.32
C THR A 187 15.51 -14.87 10.48
N THR A 188 16.20 -13.96 11.16
CA THR A 188 16.89 -14.23 12.42
C THR A 188 16.03 -13.87 13.64
N LYS A 189 14.86 -13.24 13.41
CA LYS A 189 13.92 -12.86 14.46
C LYS A 189 13.12 -14.08 14.91
N GLY A 190 12.78 -14.13 16.21
CA GLY A 190 11.99 -15.24 16.77
C GLY A 190 10.62 -15.42 16.07
N VAL A 191 10.03 -16.60 16.23
CA VAL A 191 8.74 -16.98 15.63
C VAL A 191 7.69 -15.89 15.87
N GLY A 192 7.06 -15.40 14.79
CA GLY A 192 6.03 -14.35 14.82
C GLY A 192 6.54 -12.92 14.90
N ARG A 193 7.87 -12.66 14.90
CA ARG A 193 8.46 -11.31 14.95
C ARG A 193 9.07 -10.83 13.63
N GLY A 194 9.03 -11.61 12.58
CA GLY A 194 9.52 -11.24 11.25
C GLY A 194 9.00 -12.18 10.18
N THR A 195 8.52 -11.65 9.07
CA THR A 195 8.00 -12.45 7.93
C THR A 195 9.11 -13.01 7.06
N GLY A 196 10.34 -12.45 7.14
CA GLY A 196 11.45 -12.79 6.25
C GLY A 196 11.24 -12.37 4.79
N LEU A 197 10.25 -11.51 4.52
CA LEU A 197 9.92 -11.09 3.16
C LEU A 197 10.45 -9.68 2.82
N GLY A 198 10.72 -8.83 3.81
CA GLY A 198 11.06 -7.42 3.59
C GLY A 198 12.27 -7.22 2.68
N LEU A 199 13.39 -7.88 2.95
CA LEU A 199 14.61 -7.73 2.13
C LEU A 199 14.50 -8.45 0.77
N SER A 200 13.81 -9.57 0.68
CA SER A 200 13.56 -10.25 -0.60
C SER A 200 12.68 -9.40 -1.52
N MET A 201 11.73 -8.63 -0.97
CA MET A 201 10.92 -7.67 -1.73
C MET A 201 11.74 -6.49 -2.25
N VAL A 202 12.61 -5.92 -1.41
CA VAL A 202 13.55 -4.85 -1.83
C VAL A 202 14.44 -5.34 -2.99
N TYR A 203 14.97 -6.56 -2.87
CA TYR A 203 15.78 -7.17 -3.91
C TYR A 203 14.97 -7.40 -5.20
N GLY A 204 13.75 -7.95 -5.08
CA GLY A 204 12.84 -8.17 -6.21
C GLY A 204 12.48 -6.89 -6.94
N PHE A 205 12.13 -5.82 -6.21
CA PHE A 205 11.86 -4.49 -6.76
C PHE A 205 13.07 -3.94 -7.54
N ALA A 206 14.26 -3.97 -6.93
CA ALA A 206 15.48 -3.49 -7.58
C ALA A 206 15.73 -4.21 -8.90
N ARG A 207 15.60 -5.54 -8.93
CA ARG A 207 15.80 -6.35 -10.14
C ARG A 207 14.75 -6.08 -11.22
N GLN A 208 13.48 -5.93 -10.84
CA GLN A 208 12.40 -5.61 -11.79
C GLN A 208 12.56 -4.22 -12.42
N THR A 209 13.14 -3.27 -11.67
CA THR A 209 13.44 -1.91 -12.16
C THR A 209 14.71 -1.86 -13.01
N GLY A 210 15.42 -2.98 -13.21
CA GLY A 210 16.70 -3.03 -13.93
C GLY A 210 17.89 -2.55 -13.09
N GLY A 211 17.71 -2.45 -11.78
CA GLY A 211 18.70 -2.05 -10.79
C GLY A 211 19.27 -3.22 -9.98
N THR A 212 19.89 -2.90 -8.86
CA THR A 212 20.47 -3.88 -7.93
C THR A 212 20.52 -3.37 -6.51
N VAL A 213 20.78 -4.27 -5.56
CA VAL A 213 21.01 -3.97 -4.15
C VAL A 213 22.40 -4.43 -3.74
N ALA A 214 23.10 -3.62 -2.95
CA ALA A 214 24.35 -4.01 -2.29
C ALA A 214 24.20 -3.84 -0.77
N ILE A 215 24.85 -4.73 -0.03
CA ILE A 215 24.85 -4.72 1.42
C ILE A 215 26.29 -4.65 1.94
N GLU A 216 26.53 -3.71 2.84
CA GLU A 216 27.74 -3.65 3.65
C GLU A 216 27.32 -3.67 5.11
N SER A 217 27.79 -4.64 5.84
CA SER A 217 27.43 -4.80 7.25
C SER A 217 28.55 -5.51 7.99
N GLU A 218 28.80 -5.06 9.20
CA GLU A 218 29.73 -5.70 10.13
C GLU A 218 29.03 -5.79 11.49
N GLU A 219 29.17 -6.94 12.14
CA GLU A 219 28.54 -7.19 13.44
C GLU A 219 29.03 -6.15 14.47
N GLY A 220 28.10 -5.46 15.12
CA GLY A 220 28.34 -4.38 16.06
C GLY A 220 28.60 -3.00 15.44
N GLN A 221 28.65 -2.86 14.11
CA GLN A 221 28.93 -1.57 13.43
C GLN A 221 27.77 -1.03 12.58
N GLY A 222 26.65 -1.76 12.55
CA GLY A 222 25.48 -1.39 11.76
C GLY A 222 25.48 -1.96 10.35
N THR A 223 24.52 -1.48 9.53
CA THR A 223 24.32 -1.94 8.17
C THR A 223 24.12 -0.78 7.21
N VAL A 224 24.70 -0.89 6.02
CA VAL A 224 24.43 0.01 4.89
C VAL A 224 23.85 -0.80 3.74
N MET A 225 22.60 -0.52 3.43
CA MET A 225 21.90 -1.07 2.26
C MET A 225 21.90 -0.04 1.15
N ARG A 226 22.45 -0.39 -0.02
CA ARG A 226 22.48 0.49 -1.19
C ARG A 226 21.60 -0.06 -2.29
N LEU A 227 20.62 0.73 -2.68
CA LEU A 227 19.73 0.48 -3.81
C LEU A 227 20.21 1.29 -5.01
N PHE A 228 20.45 0.65 -6.14
CA PHE A 228 20.86 1.27 -7.37
C PHE A 228 19.71 1.21 -8.38
N LEU A 229 19.25 2.36 -8.86
CA LEU A 229 18.18 2.49 -9.84
C LEU A 229 18.74 3.07 -11.14
N PRO A 230 18.35 2.59 -12.32
CA PRO A 230 18.80 3.15 -13.59
C PRO A 230 18.46 4.63 -13.67
N ARG A 231 19.42 5.43 -14.17
CA ARG A 231 19.19 6.83 -14.47
C ARG A 231 18.10 6.96 -15.53
N SER A 232 17.17 7.90 -15.35
CA SER A 232 16.26 8.34 -16.41
C SER A 232 16.98 9.31 -17.37
N GLU A 233 16.71 9.18 -18.67
CA GLU A 233 17.24 10.10 -19.69
C GLU A 233 16.34 11.33 -19.90
N GLY A 234 15.20 11.43 -19.19
CA GLY A 234 14.25 12.54 -19.30
C GLY A 234 14.50 13.70 -18.32
N GLU A 235 13.84 14.84 -18.52
CA GLU A 235 13.81 15.95 -17.56
C GLU A 235 12.65 15.76 -16.56
N ALA A 236 12.93 15.83 -15.26
CA ALA A 236 11.95 15.64 -14.19
C ALA A 236 10.74 16.59 -14.30
N ALA A 237 9.56 16.03 -14.46
CA ALA A 237 8.33 16.80 -14.44
C ALA A 237 7.99 17.23 -13.00
N THR A 238 8.07 18.53 -12.73
CA THR A 238 7.67 19.15 -11.45
C THR A 238 6.17 18.99 -11.23
N ARG A 239 5.75 18.18 -10.25
CA ARG A 239 4.34 18.08 -9.82
C ARG A 239 4.13 18.83 -8.52
N THR A 240 3.14 19.72 -8.56
CA THR A 240 2.60 20.47 -7.42
C THR A 240 1.88 19.52 -6.45
N ALA A 241 2.11 19.70 -5.14
CA ALA A 241 1.51 18.93 -4.07
C ALA A 241 -0.02 19.16 -3.98
N PRO A 242 -0.82 18.13 -3.66
CA PRO A 242 -2.26 18.29 -3.44
C PRO A 242 -2.57 18.96 -2.11
N ALA A 243 -3.55 19.86 -2.12
CA ALA A 243 -4.03 20.61 -0.98
C ALA A 243 -4.84 19.72 -0.01
N GLN A 244 -4.73 20.00 1.29
CA GLN A 244 -5.47 19.35 2.37
C GLN A 244 -6.98 19.64 2.28
N ALA A 245 -7.80 18.58 2.40
CA ALA A 245 -9.25 18.66 2.39
C ALA A 245 -9.85 19.07 3.74
N PRO A 246 -10.99 19.79 3.78
CA PRO A 246 -11.64 20.26 5.01
C PRO A 246 -12.49 19.18 5.70
N ALA A 247 -12.73 19.38 7.00
CA ALA A 247 -13.38 18.48 7.94
C ALA A 247 -14.82 18.07 7.57
N ALA A 248 -15.19 16.87 8.02
CA ALA A 248 -16.40 16.12 7.74
C ALA A 248 -17.72 16.85 8.08
N ALA A 249 -18.52 17.14 7.05
CA ALA A 249 -19.96 17.40 7.19
C ALA A 249 -20.74 16.09 7.03
N ARG A 250 -21.87 15.92 7.75
CA ARG A 250 -22.73 14.72 7.68
C ARG A 250 -23.39 14.58 6.30
N GLY A 251 -23.41 13.36 5.75
CA GLY A 251 -24.06 13.04 4.49
C GLY A 251 -25.58 12.93 4.62
N HIS A 252 -26.29 13.10 3.53
CA HIS A 252 -27.75 12.89 3.43
C HIS A 252 -28.12 12.15 2.14
N GLU A 253 -27.12 11.87 1.34
CA GLU A 253 -27.24 11.21 0.05
C GLU A 253 -27.59 9.72 0.22
N THR A 254 -28.11 9.11 -0.83
CA THR A 254 -28.42 7.67 -0.88
C THR A 254 -27.34 6.94 -1.68
N ILE A 255 -26.77 5.90 -1.10
CA ILE A 255 -25.70 5.10 -1.69
C ILE A 255 -26.21 3.70 -1.98
N LEU A 256 -26.07 3.23 -3.22
CA LEU A 256 -26.31 1.83 -3.57
C LEU A 256 -25.02 1.05 -3.29
N VAL A 257 -25.07 0.17 -2.28
CA VAL A 257 -23.99 -0.71 -1.87
C VAL A 257 -24.16 -2.06 -2.53
N VAL A 258 -23.14 -2.50 -3.27
CA VAL A 258 -23.09 -3.80 -3.94
C VAL A 258 -21.86 -4.55 -3.47
N GLU A 259 -22.06 -5.56 -2.65
CA GLU A 259 -21.03 -6.35 -1.97
C GLU A 259 -21.57 -7.77 -1.77
N ASP A 260 -20.82 -8.77 -2.19
CA ASP A 260 -21.24 -10.18 -2.14
C ASP A 260 -20.95 -10.86 -0.80
N ASP A 261 -19.94 -10.36 -0.05
CA ASP A 261 -19.67 -10.84 1.30
C ASP A 261 -20.66 -10.19 2.32
N PRO A 262 -21.54 -10.97 2.97
CA PRO A 262 -22.54 -10.41 3.89
C PRO A 262 -21.93 -9.71 5.12
N LEU A 263 -20.72 -10.10 5.55
CA LEU A 263 -20.05 -9.48 6.68
C LEU A 263 -19.50 -8.12 6.31
N VAL A 264 -18.83 -8.02 5.15
CA VAL A 264 -18.33 -6.75 4.62
C VAL A 264 -19.50 -5.82 4.28
N GLN A 265 -20.56 -6.34 3.65
CA GLN A 265 -21.79 -5.59 3.34
C GLN A 265 -22.39 -4.99 4.62
N GLY A 266 -22.57 -5.82 5.67
CA GLY A 266 -23.09 -5.35 6.96
C GLY A 266 -22.24 -4.27 7.60
N TYR A 267 -20.91 -4.41 7.52
CA TYR A 267 -19.96 -3.40 8.00
C TYR A 267 -20.10 -2.07 7.24
N VAL A 268 -20.10 -2.12 5.91
CA VAL A 268 -20.23 -0.91 5.06
C VAL A 268 -21.53 -0.17 5.36
N ILE A 269 -22.66 -0.88 5.47
CA ILE A 269 -23.96 -0.31 5.81
C ILE A 269 -23.92 0.41 7.17
N ALA A 270 -23.32 -0.22 8.18
CA ALA A 270 -23.19 0.37 9.51
C ALA A 270 -22.35 1.65 9.50
N GLN A 271 -21.23 1.64 8.78
CA GLN A 271 -20.37 2.82 8.65
C GLN A 271 -21.04 3.98 7.91
N LEU A 272 -21.71 3.68 6.78
CA LEU A 272 -22.44 4.69 6.00
C LEU A 272 -23.60 5.29 6.80
N GLY A 273 -24.34 4.45 7.55
CA GLY A 273 -25.38 4.90 8.47
C GLY A 273 -24.85 5.81 9.57
N GLY A 274 -23.70 5.46 10.17
CA GLY A 274 -23.00 6.28 11.17
C GLY A 274 -22.49 7.62 10.62
N LEU A 275 -22.26 7.72 9.30
CA LEU A 275 -21.88 8.95 8.59
C LEU A 275 -23.09 9.77 8.13
N GLY A 276 -24.32 9.25 8.28
CA GLY A 276 -25.58 9.91 7.96
C GLY A 276 -26.12 9.61 6.57
N TYR A 277 -25.49 8.70 5.79
CA TYR A 277 -25.96 8.29 4.47
C TYR A 277 -27.11 7.28 4.57
N ARG A 278 -27.99 7.31 3.57
CA ARG A 278 -28.99 6.25 3.34
C ARG A 278 -28.40 5.19 2.42
N THR A 279 -28.73 3.92 2.65
CA THR A 279 -28.22 2.82 1.85
C THR A 279 -29.32 2.03 1.17
N LEU A 280 -29.12 1.70 -0.09
CA LEU A 280 -29.77 0.62 -0.81
C LEU A 280 -28.74 -0.51 -0.94
N VAL A 281 -29.18 -1.75 -0.91
CA VAL A 281 -28.26 -2.89 -0.80
C VAL A 281 -28.57 -3.93 -1.86
N ALA A 282 -27.53 -4.44 -2.49
CA ALA A 282 -27.61 -5.59 -3.39
C ALA A 282 -26.43 -6.53 -3.11
N GLY A 283 -26.64 -7.85 -3.19
CA GLY A 283 -25.60 -8.85 -2.98
C GLY A 283 -24.82 -9.20 -4.24
N ASP A 284 -25.26 -8.73 -5.41
CA ASP A 284 -24.61 -8.97 -6.70
C ASP A 284 -25.02 -7.93 -7.75
N GLY A 285 -24.36 -7.97 -8.91
CA GLY A 285 -24.64 -7.03 -10.01
C GLY A 285 -26.05 -7.15 -10.60
N ALA A 286 -26.62 -8.36 -10.63
CA ALA A 286 -27.96 -8.59 -11.18
C ALA A 286 -29.04 -7.99 -10.27
N ALA A 287 -28.91 -8.19 -8.96
CA ALA A 287 -29.79 -7.57 -7.96
C ALA A 287 -29.70 -6.04 -7.98
N ALA A 288 -28.48 -5.50 -8.12
CA ALA A 288 -28.26 -4.07 -8.27
C ALA A 288 -28.95 -3.50 -9.52
N LEU A 289 -28.81 -4.14 -10.68
CA LEU A 289 -29.49 -3.72 -11.92
C LEU A 289 -31.02 -3.80 -11.81
N ALA A 290 -31.54 -4.82 -11.12
CA ALA A 290 -32.99 -4.93 -10.86
C ALA A 290 -33.50 -3.72 -10.06
N LEU A 291 -32.77 -3.24 -9.07
CA LEU A 291 -33.11 -2.01 -8.33
C LEU A 291 -33.06 -0.77 -9.24
N VAL A 292 -32.06 -0.67 -10.11
CA VAL A 292 -31.95 0.42 -11.08
C VAL A 292 -33.15 0.42 -12.05
N ASP A 293 -33.51 -0.75 -12.59
CA ASP A 293 -34.62 -0.93 -13.53
C ASP A 293 -35.99 -0.67 -12.88
N GLN A 294 -36.15 -0.90 -11.58
CA GLN A 294 -37.30 -0.54 -10.77
C GLN A 294 -37.37 0.96 -10.42
N GLY A 295 -36.40 1.76 -10.89
CA GLY A 295 -36.41 3.21 -10.69
C GLY A 295 -35.90 3.66 -9.30
N ALA A 296 -35.18 2.80 -8.52
CA ALA A 296 -34.61 3.17 -7.24
C ALA A 296 -33.68 4.39 -7.38
N SER A 297 -33.83 5.41 -6.54
CA SER A 297 -33.03 6.64 -6.60
C SER A 297 -31.84 6.56 -5.63
N PHE A 298 -30.65 6.81 -6.16
CA PHE A 298 -29.39 6.90 -5.38
C PHE A 298 -28.42 7.87 -6.08
N ASP A 299 -27.47 8.40 -5.32
CA ASP A 299 -26.54 9.44 -5.70
C ASP A 299 -25.15 8.89 -6.02
N LEU A 300 -24.80 7.71 -5.47
CA LEU A 300 -23.52 7.04 -5.61
C LEU A 300 -23.73 5.53 -5.71
N LEU A 301 -23.04 4.88 -6.63
CA LEU A 301 -22.82 3.44 -6.67
C LEU A 301 -21.50 3.12 -5.93
N PHE A 302 -21.60 2.34 -4.86
CA PHE A 302 -20.47 1.79 -4.11
C PHE A 302 -20.43 0.28 -4.38
N THR A 303 -19.39 -0.21 -5.07
CA THR A 303 -19.35 -1.61 -5.52
C THR A 303 -17.98 -2.23 -5.34
N ASP A 304 -17.96 -3.50 -4.91
CA ASP A 304 -16.74 -4.31 -5.04
C ASP A 304 -16.47 -4.53 -6.54
N ILE A 305 -15.18 -4.65 -6.88
CA ILE A 305 -14.74 -4.95 -8.25
C ILE A 305 -14.93 -6.43 -8.55
N ILE A 306 -14.49 -7.32 -7.66
CA ILE A 306 -14.60 -8.77 -7.82
C ILE A 306 -15.85 -9.26 -7.11
N MET A 307 -16.83 -9.66 -7.87
CA MET A 307 -18.04 -10.30 -7.35
C MET A 307 -18.22 -11.66 -8.05
N PRO A 308 -18.34 -12.77 -7.30
CA PRO A 308 -18.65 -14.07 -7.90
C PRO A 308 -20.07 -14.07 -8.47
N GLY A 309 -20.29 -14.76 -9.59
CA GLY A 309 -21.64 -14.96 -10.12
C GLY A 309 -21.95 -14.26 -11.44
N GLY A 310 -20.96 -13.75 -12.17
CA GLY A 310 -21.12 -13.41 -13.60
C GLY A 310 -20.86 -11.97 -13.98
N MET A 311 -21.29 -10.97 -13.21
CA MET A 311 -21.06 -9.55 -13.50
C MET A 311 -20.13 -8.96 -12.42
N ASN A 312 -18.98 -8.45 -12.83
CA ASN A 312 -18.06 -7.74 -11.96
C ASN A 312 -18.51 -6.27 -11.75
N GLY A 313 -17.88 -5.58 -10.76
CA GLY A 313 -18.25 -4.22 -10.42
C GLY A 313 -18.05 -3.20 -11.55
N ARG A 314 -17.09 -3.43 -12.45
CA ARG A 314 -16.87 -2.59 -13.63
C ARG A 314 -18.00 -2.73 -14.65
N GLU A 315 -18.34 -3.96 -15.00
CA GLU A 315 -19.46 -4.26 -15.90
C GLU A 315 -20.78 -3.71 -15.34
N LEU A 316 -20.99 -3.83 -14.03
CA LEU A 316 -22.12 -3.23 -13.33
C LEU A 316 -22.13 -1.71 -13.49
N ALA A 317 -21.03 -1.04 -13.21
CA ALA A 317 -20.94 0.41 -13.32
C ALA A 317 -21.18 0.91 -14.75
N GLU A 318 -20.67 0.22 -15.76
CA GLU A 318 -20.94 0.51 -17.18
C GLU A 318 -22.44 0.34 -17.50
N ALA A 319 -23.06 -0.75 -17.05
CA ALA A 319 -24.48 -1.01 -17.25
C ALA A 319 -25.37 0.02 -16.54
N VAL A 320 -24.95 0.48 -15.34
CA VAL A 320 -25.65 1.55 -14.60
C VAL A 320 -25.50 2.90 -15.31
N ARG A 321 -24.29 3.24 -15.79
CA ARG A 321 -24.03 4.49 -16.53
C ARG A 321 -24.81 4.58 -17.85
N LEU A 322 -25.00 3.46 -18.53
CA LEU A 322 -25.86 3.41 -19.72
C LEU A 322 -27.34 3.77 -19.41
N ARG A 323 -27.84 3.41 -18.22
CA ARG A 323 -29.19 3.70 -17.76
C ARG A 323 -29.31 5.07 -17.09
N ARG A 324 -28.23 5.53 -16.49
CA ARG A 324 -28.13 6.80 -15.75
C ARG A 324 -26.80 7.50 -16.06
N PRO A 325 -26.76 8.27 -17.17
CA PRO A 325 -25.59 9.05 -17.53
C PRO A 325 -25.16 9.99 -16.38
N GLY A 326 -23.87 10.01 -16.06
CA GLY A 326 -23.33 10.85 -14.98
C GLY A 326 -23.37 10.21 -13.59
N MET A 327 -23.76 8.92 -13.46
CA MET A 327 -23.71 8.21 -12.17
C MET A 327 -22.29 8.16 -11.62
N ARG A 328 -22.14 8.60 -10.39
CA ARG A 328 -20.89 8.54 -9.65
C ARG A 328 -20.68 7.13 -9.13
N VAL A 329 -19.43 6.66 -9.23
CA VAL A 329 -19.06 5.29 -8.83
C VAL A 329 -17.83 5.35 -7.95
N LEU A 330 -17.90 4.69 -6.80
CA LEU A 330 -16.77 4.39 -5.94
C LEU A 330 -16.57 2.88 -5.90
N TYR A 331 -15.44 2.44 -6.40
CA TYR A 331 -15.08 1.03 -6.37
C TYR A 331 -14.37 0.70 -5.07
N THR A 332 -14.57 -0.53 -4.58
CA THR A 332 -13.75 -1.10 -3.53
C THR A 332 -13.03 -2.33 -4.05
N SER A 333 -11.84 -2.55 -3.54
CA SER A 333 -11.02 -3.67 -3.98
C SER A 333 -10.15 -4.16 -2.84
N GLY A 334 -10.04 -5.48 -2.68
CA GLY A 334 -8.88 -6.10 -2.05
C GLY A 334 -7.68 -5.93 -2.99
N TYR A 335 -6.48 -5.87 -2.51
CA TYR A 335 -5.18 -5.55 -3.15
C TYR A 335 -4.90 -6.11 -4.57
N THR A 336 -5.85 -6.66 -5.30
CA THR A 336 -5.58 -7.61 -6.41
C THR A 336 -6.19 -7.30 -7.76
N ASP A 337 -6.87 -6.17 -7.96
CA ASP A 337 -7.68 -5.99 -9.16
C ASP A 337 -7.04 -5.17 -10.28
N ASN A 338 -6.46 -5.88 -11.26
CA ASN A 338 -6.03 -5.33 -12.56
C ASN A 338 -7.22 -4.96 -13.48
N THR A 339 -8.47 -5.16 -13.05
CA THR A 339 -9.64 -5.02 -13.92
C THR A 339 -10.02 -3.57 -14.22
N ILE A 340 -9.55 -2.62 -13.41
CA ILE A 340 -9.75 -1.16 -13.59
C ILE A 340 -8.45 -0.44 -13.98
N VAL A 341 -7.37 -1.22 -14.09
CA VAL A 341 -6.04 -0.70 -14.41
C VAL A 341 -5.67 -1.20 -15.79
N HIS A 342 -5.80 -0.35 -16.83
CA HIS A 342 -5.26 -0.63 -18.15
C HIS A 342 -3.81 -0.15 -18.18
N GLU A 343 -2.87 -1.06 -18.52
CA GLU A 343 -1.43 -0.79 -18.59
C GLU A 343 -0.82 -0.19 -17.31
N GLY A 344 -1.37 -0.52 -16.12
CA GLY A 344 -0.85 -0.02 -14.84
C GLY A 344 -1.43 1.32 -14.36
N HIS A 345 -2.33 1.95 -15.13
CA HIS A 345 -2.99 3.18 -14.74
C HIS A 345 -4.47 2.96 -14.39
N LEU A 346 -4.94 3.56 -13.29
CA LEU A 346 -6.37 3.77 -13.06
C LEU A 346 -6.94 4.56 -14.24
N ASP A 347 -8.01 4.04 -14.86
CA ASP A 347 -8.69 4.80 -15.91
C ASP A 347 -9.03 6.21 -15.41
N PRO A 348 -8.80 7.28 -16.17
CA PRO A 348 -9.08 8.65 -15.75
C PRO A 348 -10.51 8.79 -15.22
N GLY A 349 -10.66 9.32 -14.00
CA GLY A 349 -11.98 9.51 -13.38
C GLY A 349 -12.51 8.29 -12.60
N VAL A 350 -11.72 7.23 -12.40
CA VAL A 350 -12.09 6.10 -11.54
C VAL A 350 -11.72 6.39 -10.09
N ALA A 351 -12.70 6.35 -9.19
CA ALA A 351 -12.50 6.46 -7.76
C ALA A 351 -12.42 5.05 -7.13
N LEU A 352 -11.32 4.75 -6.48
CA LEU A 352 -11.05 3.47 -5.83
C LEU A 352 -10.76 3.66 -4.33
N LEU A 353 -11.32 2.77 -3.51
CA LEU A 353 -11.03 2.64 -2.07
C LEU A 353 -10.52 1.23 -1.79
N GLN A 354 -9.32 1.13 -1.24
CA GLN A 354 -8.65 -0.14 -1.03
C GLN A 354 -9.03 -0.77 0.30
N LYS A 355 -9.38 -2.06 0.30
CA LYS A 355 -9.63 -2.86 1.51
C LYS A 355 -8.30 -3.39 2.09
N PRO A 356 -8.11 -3.38 3.45
CA PRO A 356 -9.02 -2.85 4.46
C PRO A 356 -8.94 -1.32 4.57
N TYR A 357 -10.05 -0.65 4.83
CA TYR A 357 -10.14 0.80 5.00
C TYR A 357 -10.83 1.18 6.31
N ARG A 358 -10.47 2.36 6.83
CA ARG A 358 -11.07 2.94 8.03
C ARG A 358 -12.26 3.83 7.69
N LYS A 359 -13.13 4.10 8.69
CA LYS A 359 -14.28 5.00 8.57
C LYS A 359 -13.90 6.39 8.04
N SER A 360 -12.75 6.93 8.46
CA SER A 360 -12.24 8.22 7.99
C SER A 360 -11.93 8.23 6.51
N GLU A 361 -11.28 7.18 5.99
CA GLU A 361 -10.92 7.02 4.58
C GLU A 361 -12.15 6.85 3.71
N LEU A 362 -13.11 6.00 4.16
CA LEU A 362 -14.41 5.84 3.51
C LEU A 362 -15.15 7.17 3.42
N SER A 363 -15.23 7.92 4.53
CA SER A 363 -15.89 9.23 4.58
C SER A 363 -15.26 10.23 3.62
N GLN A 364 -13.94 10.33 3.62
CA GLN A 364 -13.21 11.22 2.74
C GLN A 364 -13.44 10.87 1.28
N LYS A 365 -13.30 9.58 0.91
CA LYS A 365 -13.41 9.14 -0.48
C LYS A 365 -14.81 9.33 -1.05
N ILE A 366 -15.86 9.05 -0.26
CA ILE A 366 -17.24 9.32 -0.66
C ILE A 366 -17.46 10.81 -0.94
N ARG A 367 -16.92 11.69 -0.09
CA ARG A 367 -17.03 13.14 -0.28
C ARG A 367 -16.33 13.62 -1.55
N GLU A 368 -15.13 13.17 -1.82
CA GLU A 368 -14.39 13.47 -3.04
C GLU A 368 -15.24 13.11 -4.28
N VAL A 369 -15.82 11.90 -4.30
CA VAL A 369 -16.63 11.43 -5.42
C VAL A 369 -17.95 12.20 -5.53
N LEU A 370 -18.63 12.48 -4.42
CA LEU A 370 -19.89 13.24 -4.41
C LEU A 370 -19.69 14.73 -4.74
N ALA A 371 -18.52 15.31 -4.44
CA ALA A 371 -18.19 16.68 -4.83
C ALA A 371 -17.88 16.80 -6.35
N GLY A 372 -17.60 15.70 -7.02
CA GLY A 372 -17.21 15.70 -8.44
C GLY A 372 -15.72 16.05 -8.63
N GLU A 373 -14.93 16.08 -7.58
CA GLU A 373 -13.48 16.21 -7.60
C GLU A 373 -12.84 14.83 -7.88
N SER A 374 -13.11 14.27 -9.07
CA SER A 374 -12.30 13.16 -9.57
C SER A 374 -10.94 13.73 -9.94
N ALA A 375 -9.87 13.10 -9.43
CA ALA A 375 -8.50 13.47 -9.74
C ALA A 375 -8.32 13.63 -11.26
N ALA A 376 -7.97 14.86 -11.65
CA ALA A 376 -7.53 15.18 -13.00
C ALA A 376 -6.08 14.71 -13.20
#